data_662b1891b48311cb31379430cc853a91
#
_entry.id   662b1891b48311cb31379430cc853a91
#
_cell.length_a   1.000
_cell.length_b   1.000
_cell.length_c   1.000
_cell.angle_alpha   90.00
_cell.angle_beta   90.00
_cell.angle_gamma   90.00
#
_symmetry.space_group_name_H-M   'P 1'
#
loop_
_entity.id
_entity.type
_entity.pdbx_description
1 polymer ?
#
loop_
_entity_poly.entity_id
_entity_poly.type
_entity_poly.pdbx_seq_one_letter_code
_entity_poly.pdbx_strand_id
1 'polypeptide(L)'
;YAYLFAKKNGGKFILRIEEKDKEIIFVGRMATEKALPKLLKIWGMVQDKLPDWKLTLVGDGPQFGTCRQIIAEKKLKRVCLTGHQMSIPYIDRARILCLTSVIEGLPTVFTEAMSLGVIPIGFDSFNAIYDMIDDGIDGFIIPDNNYEQYAETILRLAQNDTLRCQIAYKAQKRKNRYDIEQVGPLWMETFRKHGLIK
;
A
#
# COMPACT_ATOMS: atom_id res chain seq x y z
N TYR A 1 -3.28 14.11 -0.99
CA TYR A 1 -4.07 13.88 -2.22
C TYR A 1 -5.38 13.15 -1.91
N ALA A 2 -5.37 12.01 -1.20
CA ALA A 2 -6.60 11.27 -0.81
C ALA A 2 -7.55 12.13 0.04
N TYR A 3 -7.04 12.89 1.00
CA TYR A 3 -7.82 13.83 1.83
C TYR A 3 -8.44 14.96 0.99
N LEU A 4 -7.68 15.54 0.06
CA LEU A 4 -8.19 16.59 -0.84
C LEU A 4 -9.23 16.03 -1.81
N PHE A 5 -9.06 14.80 -2.28
CA PHE A 5 -10.02 14.11 -3.15
C PHE A 5 -11.34 13.85 -2.40
N ALA A 6 -11.27 13.32 -1.18
CA ALA A 6 -12.44 13.10 -0.33
C ALA A 6 -13.17 14.42 0.01
N LYS A 7 -12.43 15.49 0.32
CA LYS A 7 -12.99 16.81 0.60
C LYS A 7 -13.65 17.45 -0.63
N LYS A 8 -13.04 17.29 -1.82
CA LYS A 8 -13.56 17.84 -3.09
C LYS A 8 -14.86 17.16 -3.55
N ASN A 9 -15.09 15.92 -3.16
CA ASN A 9 -16.26 15.13 -3.53
C ASN A 9 -17.31 15.02 -2.39
N GLY A 10 -17.31 15.94 -1.43
CA GLY A 10 -18.29 15.99 -0.35
C GLY A 10 -18.24 14.79 0.59
N GLY A 11 -17.09 14.14 0.73
CA GLY A 11 -16.89 13.02 1.66
C GLY A 11 -17.53 11.68 1.23
N LYS A 12 -18.14 11.60 0.03
CA LYS A 12 -18.94 10.43 -0.39
C LYS A 12 -18.16 9.26 -1.01
N PHE A 13 -16.82 9.26 -0.99
CA PHE A 13 -16.01 8.27 -1.70
C PHE A 13 -15.13 7.37 -0.81
N ILE A 14 -15.27 7.41 0.51
CA ILE A 14 -14.56 6.45 1.36
C ILE A 14 -15.49 5.26 1.55
N LEU A 15 -15.19 4.15 0.88
CA LEU A 15 -15.88 2.90 1.13
C LEU A 15 -15.70 2.51 2.60
N ARG A 16 -16.74 1.90 3.18
CA ARG A 16 -16.58 1.28 4.50
C ARG A 16 -15.54 0.16 4.39
N ILE A 17 -14.74 0.01 5.43
CA ILE A 17 -13.66 -0.98 5.46
C ILE A 17 -14.18 -2.39 5.15
N GLU A 18 -15.38 -2.70 5.59
CA GLU A 18 -16.06 -3.99 5.39
C GLU A 18 -16.53 -4.22 3.95
N GLU A 19 -16.84 -3.13 3.24
CA GLU A 19 -17.43 -3.15 1.87
C GLU A 19 -16.38 -3.23 0.76
N LYS A 20 -15.07 -3.14 1.12
CA LYS A 20 -13.98 -3.17 0.15
C LYS A 20 -13.88 -4.50 -0.58
N ASP A 21 -13.41 -4.46 -1.82
CA ASP A 21 -13.15 -5.63 -2.65
C ASP A 21 -12.09 -6.55 -2.02
N LYS A 22 -12.19 -7.84 -2.25
CA LYS A 22 -11.13 -8.82 -1.95
C LYS A 22 -9.94 -8.61 -2.89
N GLU A 23 -9.24 -7.48 -2.71
CA GLU A 23 -8.20 -7.01 -3.60
C GLU A 23 -6.94 -6.65 -2.84
N ILE A 24 -5.82 -7.17 -3.34
CA ILE A 24 -4.46 -6.75 -2.98
C ILE A 24 -3.98 -5.82 -4.08
N ILE A 25 -3.36 -4.71 -3.70
CA ILE A 25 -2.93 -3.70 -4.66
C ILE A 25 -1.45 -3.34 -4.49
N PHE A 26 -0.80 -3.08 -5.59
CA PHE A 26 0.42 -2.28 -5.69
C PHE A 26 0.10 -1.00 -6.45
N VAL A 27 0.67 0.11 -6.02
CA VAL A 27 0.57 1.39 -6.72
C VAL A 27 1.93 2.05 -6.80
N GLY A 28 2.35 2.39 -8.00
CA GLY A 28 3.60 3.10 -8.22
C GLY A 28 4.20 2.87 -9.60
N ARG A 29 5.31 3.55 -9.86
CA ARG A 29 6.09 3.32 -11.08
C ARG A 29 6.60 1.88 -11.09
N MET A 30 6.43 1.17 -12.19
CA MET A 30 6.95 -0.20 -12.35
C MET A 30 8.43 -0.16 -12.73
N ALA A 31 9.28 0.15 -11.76
CA ALA A 31 10.72 0.27 -11.91
C ALA A 31 11.45 -0.79 -11.08
N THR A 32 12.75 -0.98 -11.36
CA THR A 32 13.55 -2.05 -10.75
C THR A 32 13.56 -1.99 -9.22
N GLU A 33 13.64 -0.79 -8.65
CA GLU A 33 13.65 -0.56 -7.21
C GLU A 33 12.35 -0.99 -6.52
N LYS A 34 11.23 -1.09 -7.24
CA LYS A 34 9.95 -1.58 -6.70
C LYS A 34 9.89 -3.10 -6.59
N ALA A 35 10.82 -3.80 -7.24
CA ALA A 35 11.02 -5.24 -7.18
C ALA A 35 9.72 -6.07 -7.32
N LEU A 36 8.85 -5.68 -8.26
CA LEU A 36 7.56 -6.32 -8.53
C LEU A 36 7.64 -7.85 -8.77
N PRO A 37 8.73 -8.40 -9.33
CA PRO A 37 8.90 -9.85 -9.38
C PRO A 37 8.79 -10.55 -8.02
N LYS A 38 9.21 -9.88 -6.91
CA LYS A 38 9.02 -10.41 -5.54
C LYS A 38 7.53 -10.50 -5.20
N LEU A 39 6.75 -9.45 -5.49
CA LEU A 39 5.30 -9.44 -5.23
C LEU A 39 4.57 -10.50 -6.06
N LEU A 40 4.92 -10.66 -7.33
CA LEU A 40 4.35 -11.71 -8.19
C LEU A 40 4.70 -13.13 -7.69
N LYS A 41 5.91 -13.33 -7.14
CA LYS A 41 6.30 -14.59 -6.49
C LYS A 41 5.42 -14.85 -5.26
N ILE A 42 5.23 -13.85 -4.39
CA ILE A 42 4.37 -13.93 -3.20
C ILE A 42 2.92 -14.25 -3.61
N TRP A 43 2.39 -13.57 -4.64
CA TRP A 43 1.05 -13.85 -5.16
C TRP A 43 0.92 -15.30 -5.62
N GLY A 44 1.91 -15.83 -6.31
CA GLY A 44 1.96 -17.24 -6.72
C GLY A 44 1.83 -18.22 -5.54
N MET A 45 2.35 -17.85 -4.34
CA MET A 45 2.28 -18.70 -3.15
C MET A 45 0.89 -18.71 -2.50
N VAL A 46 0.08 -17.66 -2.71
CA VAL A 46 -1.21 -17.49 -2.02
C VAL A 46 -2.44 -17.62 -2.92
N GLN A 47 -2.30 -17.46 -4.24
CA GLN A 47 -3.43 -17.32 -5.16
C GLN A 47 -4.42 -18.50 -5.13
N ASP A 48 -3.95 -19.73 -4.95
CA ASP A 48 -4.83 -20.91 -4.94
C ASP A 48 -5.57 -21.08 -3.60
N LYS A 49 -5.04 -20.49 -2.52
CA LYS A 49 -5.68 -20.40 -1.19
C LYS A 49 -6.66 -19.22 -1.09
N LEU A 50 -6.64 -18.32 -2.07
CA LEU A 50 -7.45 -17.10 -2.12
C LEU A 50 -8.24 -17.01 -3.44
N PRO A 51 -9.17 -17.94 -3.74
CA PRO A 51 -9.83 -18.01 -5.03
C PRO A 51 -10.66 -16.77 -5.39
N ASP A 52 -11.16 -16.05 -4.39
CA ASP A 52 -12.01 -14.85 -4.58
C ASP A 52 -11.21 -13.55 -4.55
N TRP A 53 -9.89 -13.61 -4.33
CA TRP A 53 -9.03 -12.44 -4.28
C TRP A 53 -8.35 -12.19 -5.61
N LYS A 54 -8.02 -10.94 -5.89
CA LYS A 54 -7.23 -10.51 -7.04
C LYS A 54 -6.02 -9.68 -6.60
N LEU A 55 -4.98 -9.67 -7.44
CA LEU A 55 -3.85 -8.76 -7.33
C LEU A 55 -3.94 -7.72 -8.45
N THR A 56 -3.94 -6.44 -8.11
CA THR A 56 -3.92 -5.35 -9.09
C THR A 56 -2.64 -4.54 -8.97
N LEU A 57 -1.92 -4.41 -10.07
CA LEU A 57 -0.72 -3.60 -10.18
C LEU A 57 -1.07 -2.32 -10.95
N VAL A 58 -1.13 -1.20 -10.22
CA VAL A 58 -1.49 0.13 -10.78
C VAL A 58 -0.22 0.93 -11.03
N GLY A 59 0.02 1.24 -12.28
CA GLY A 59 1.17 2.01 -12.71
C GLY A 59 1.77 1.50 -14.01
N ASP A 60 2.80 2.18 -14.45
CA ASP A 60 3.54 1.86 -15.67
C ASP A 60 5.04 2.05 -15.43
N GLY A 61 5.87 1.58 -16.33
CA GLY A 61 7.31 1.75 -16.26
C GLY A 61 8.10 0.61 -16.91
N PRO A 62 9.44 0.67 -16.80
CA PRO A 62 10.32 -0.28 -17.50
C PRO A 62 10.05 -1.76 -17.18
N GLN A 63 9.53 -2.07 -16.00
CA GLN A 63 9.24 -3.44 -15.56
C GLN A 63 7.85 -3.95 -15.98
N PHE A 64 7.03 -3.15 -16.67
CA PHE A 64 5.67 -3.55 -17.07
C PHE A 64 5.67 -4.80 -17.97
N GLY A 65 6.56 -4.82 -18.98
CA GLY A 65 6.74 -5.98 -19.85
C GLY A 65 7.22 -7.23 -19.11
N THR A 66 8.20 -7.06 -18.23
CA THR A 66 8.72 -8.14 -17.36
C THR A 66 7.63 -8.72 -16.46
N CYS A 67 6.80 -7.86 -15.84
CA CYS A 67 5.67 -8.32 -15.03
C CYS A 67 4.68 -9.15 -15.86
N ARG A 68 4.33 -8.69 -17.07
CA ARG A 68 3.44 -9.42 -17.99
C ARG A 68 4.01 -10.80 -18.33
N GLN A 69 5.30 -10.86 -18.63
CA GLN A 69 5.99 -12.11 -18.94
C GLN A 69 5.94 -13.08 -17.75
N ILE A 70 6.30 -12.64 -16.53
CA ILE A 70 6.28 -13.46 -15.32
C ILE A 70 4.86 -13.99 -15.05
N ILE A 71 3.82 -13.17 -15.21
CA ILE A 71 2.43 -13.57 -15.03
C ILE A 71 2.08 -14.73 -15.98
N ALA A 72 2.46 -14.62 -17.25
CA ALA A 72 2.21 -15.65 -18.25
C ALA A 72 3.01 -16.95 -17.98
N GLU A 73 4.32 -16.84 -17.75
CA GLU A 73 5.21 -17.98 -17.51
C GLU A 73 4.86 -18.77 -16.25
N LYS A 74 4.54 -18.04 -15.16
CA LYS A 74 4.14 -18.65 -13.89
C LYS A 74 2.65 -19.00 -13.81
N LYS A 75 1.89 -18.74 -14.88
CA LYS A 75 0.44 -18.97 -14.96
C LYS A 75 -0.31 -18.36 -13.76
N LEU A 76 0.09 -17.13 -13.39
CA LEU A 76 -0.53 -16.44 -12.26
C LEU A 76 -1.97 -16.05 -12.62
N LYS A 77 -2.90 -16.37 -11.74
CA LYS A 77 -4.33 -16.14 -11.93
C LYS A 77 -4.77 -14.85 -11.26
N ARG A 78 -5.77 -14.17 -11.81
CA ARG A 78 -6.42 -12.99 -11.22
C ARG A 78 -5.45 -11.85 -10.93
N VAL A 79 -4.45 -11.66 -11.79
CA VAL A 79 -3.55 -10.51 -11.78
C VAL A 79 -3.98 -9.53 -12.85
N CYS A 80 -4.16 -8.27 -12.46
CA CYS A 80 -4.51 -7.16 -13.35
C CYS A 80 -3.34 -6.16 -13.42
N LEU A 81 -2.87 -5.87 -14.63
CA LEU A 81 -1.93 -4.78 -14.93
C LEU A 81 -2.74 -3.64 -15.55
N THR A 82 -2.85 -2.49 -14.87
CA THR A 82 -3.73 -1.41 -15.34
C THR A 82 -3.04 -0.38 -16.22
N GLY A 83 -1.70 -0.35 -16.24
CA GLY A 83 -0.95 0.80 -16.77
C GLY A 83 -1.09 2.03 -15.85
N HIS A 84 -0.72 3.19 -16.37
CA HIS A 84 -0.83 4.45 -15.63
C HIS A 84 -2.30 4.83 -15.43
N GLN A 85 -2.73 4.95 -14.17
CA GLN A 85 -4.09 5.32 -13.79
C GLN A 85 -4.07 6.25 -12.57
N MET A 86 -5.20 6.92 -12.31
CA MET A 86 -5.42 7.60 -11.02
C MET A 86 -5.46 6.55 -9.91
N SER A 87 -4.56 6.67 -8.92
CA SER A 87 -4.36 5.66 -7.87
C SER A 87 -5.53 5.55 -6.89
N ILE A 88 -6.10 6.68 -6.50
CA ILE A 88 -7.07 6.77 -5.39
C ILE A 88 -8.29 5.85 -5.56
N PRO A 89 -8.99 5.78 -6.71
CA PRO A 89 -10.11 4.86 -6.88
C PRO A 89 -9.74 3.38 -6.73
N TYR A 90 -8.51 3.04 -7.09
CA TYR A 90 -7.99 1.67 -6.94
C TYR A 90 -7.63 1.36 -5.50
N ILE A 91 -6.98 2.30 -4.79
CA ILE A 91 -6.65 2.15 -3.38
C ILE A 91 -7.95 2.06 -2.56
N ASP A 92 -8.91 2.96 -2.80
CA ASP A 92 -10.14 3.02 -2.00
C ASP A 92 -10.93 1.70 -2.00
N ARG A 93 -10.94 0.96 -3.10
CA ARG A 93 -11.63 -0.34 -3.16
C ARG A 93 -10.82 -1.52 -2.60
N ALA A 94 -9.49 -1.41 -2.52
CA ALA A 94 -8.63 -2.49 -2.08
C ALA A 94 -8.64 -2.69 -0.55
N ARG A 95 -8.24 -3.88 -0.09
CA ARG A 95 -8.11 -4.20 1.35
C ARG A 95 -6.68 -4.15 1.84
N ILE A 96 -5.73 -4.49 0.98
CA ILE A 96 -4.32 -4.62 1.34
C ILE A 96 -3.48 -3.93 0.25
N LEU A 97 -2.51 -3.11 0.66
CA LEU A 97 -1.51 -2.54 -0.23
C LEU A 97 -0.15 -3.16 0.09
N CYS A 98 0.51 -3.68 -0.95
CA CYS A 98 1.79 -4.36 -0.84
C CYS A 98 2.90 -3.56 -1.52
N LEU A 99 4.01 -3.32 -0.80
CA LEU A 99 5.26 -2.84 -1.35
C LEU A 99 6.37 -3.86 -1.12
N THR A 100 7.07 -4.20 -2.20
CA THR A 100 8.22 -5.10 -2.18
C THR A 100 9.52 -4.39 -2.58
N SER A 101 9.50 -3.05 -2.50
CA SER A 101 10.61 -2.18 -2.90
C SER A 101 11.89 -2.52 -2.14
N VAL A 102 13.03 -2.38 -2.80
CA VAL A 102 14.36 -2.54 -2.17
C VAL A 102 14.89 -1.23 -1.63
N ILE A 103 14.35 -0.10 -2.09
CA ILE A 103 14.69 1.24 -1.61
C ILE A 103 13.50 2.18 -1.79
N GLU A 104 13.24 2.97 -0.77
CA GLU A 104 12.26 4.07 -0.77
C GLU A 104 12.82 5.24 0.04
N GLY A 105 12.44 6.47 -0.35
CA GLY A 105 12.61 7.63 0.52
C GLY A 105 11.47 7.66 1.55
N LEU A 106 10.30 8.16 1.17
CA LEU A 106 9.08 8.11 1.98
C LEU A 106 7.93 7.65 1.04
N PRO A 107 7.48 6.38 1.12
CA PRO A 107 6.44 5.88 0.23
C PRO A 107 5.07 6.46 0.59
N THR A 108 4.75 7.63 0.02
CA THR A 108 3.48 8.34 0.27
C THR A 108 2.24 7.48 -0.01
N VAL A 109 2.37 6.46 -0.84
CA VAL A 109 1.30 5.51 -1.11
C VAL A 109 0.83 4.74 0.14
N PHE A 110 1.70 4.56 1.14
CA PHE A 110 1.30 4.01 2.43
C PHE A 110 0.36 4.95 3.18
N THR A 111 0.67 6.25 3.22
CA THR A 111 -0.23 7.24 3.86
C THR A 111 -1.55 7.36 3.10
N GLU A 112 -1.52 7.29 1.77
CA GLU A 112 -2.73 7.26 0.94
C GLU A 112 -3.60 6.04 1.27
N ALA A 113 -2.98 4.84 1.32
CA ALA A 113 -3.66 3.59 1.65
C ALA A 113 -4.27 3.62 3.06
N MET A 114 -3.46 3.99 4.06
CA MET A 114 -3.91 4.06 5.46
C MET A 114 -5.06 5.05 5.63
N SER A 115 -5.01 6.22 4.97
CA SER A 115 -6.09 7.20 5.02
C SER A 115 -7.43 6.69 4.49
N LEU A 116 -7.38 5.70 3.63
CA LEU A 116 -8.54 5.02 3.05
C LEU A 116 -8.88 3.69 3.76
N GLY A 117 -8.21 3.36 4.87
CA GLY A 117 -8.43 2.11 5.59
C GLY A 117 -7.96 0.87 4.82
N VAL A 118 -6.87 1.01 4.08
CA VAL A 118 -6.18 -0.09 3.38
C VAL A 118 -4.91 -0.43 4.15
N ILE A 119 -4.70 -1.70 4.42
CA ILE A 119 -3.60 -2.17 5.27
C ILE A 119 -2.30 -2.20 4.47
N PRO A 120 -1.27 -1.44 4.87
CA PRO A 120 0.03 -1.51 4.24
C PRO A 120 0.82 -2.73 4.71
N ILE A 121 1.49 -3.39 3.78
CA ILE A 121 2.49 -4.43 4.05
C ILE A 121 3.75 -4.08 3.24
N GLY A 122 4.90 -4.06 3.89
CA GLY A 122 6.18 -3.81 3.22
C GLY A 122 7.30 -4.69 3.73
N PHE A 123 8.36 -4.86 2.92
CA PHE A 123 9.60 -5.45 3.40
C PHE A 123 10.39 -4.44 4.24
N ASP A 124 11.10 -4.95 5.23
CA ASP A 124 12.12 -4.22 6.00
C ASP A 124 13.39 -4.03 5.14
N SER A 125 13.27 -3.15 4.14
CA SER A 125 14.29 -2.87 3.15
C SER A 125 14.67 -1.39 3.07
N PHE A 126 13.98 -0.52 3.82
CA PHE A 126 14.22 0.93 3.87
C PHE A 126 13.79 1.51 5.23
N ASN A 127 14.60 2.41 5.77
CA ASN A 127 14.42 2.93 7.14
C ASN A 127 13.08 3.66 7.37
N ALA A 128 12.57 4.38 6.37
CA ALA A 128 11.32 5.14 6.52
C ALA A 128 10.08 4.27 6.79
N ILE A 129 10.16 2.96 6.62
CA ILE A 129 9.03 2.05 6.91
C ILE A 129 8.62 2.11 8.38
N TYR A 130 9.58 2.24 9.30
CA TYR A 130 9.35 2.33 10.75
C TYR A 130 8.69 3.64 11.17
N ASP A 131 8.88 4.71 10.38
CA ASP A 131 8.17 5.96 10.60
C ASP A 131 6.71 5.87 10.16
N MET A 132 6.40 4.97 9.23
CA MET A 132 5.10 4.87 8.58
C MET A 132 4.19 3.81 9.18
N ILE A 133 4.75 2.68 9.65
CA ILE A 133 4.02 1.51 10.11
C ILE A 133 4.45 1.16 11.52
N ASP A 134 3.51 0.95 12.43
CA ASP A 134 3.72 0.23 13.68
C ASP A 134 3.35 -1.23 13.43
N ASP A 135 4.37 -2.09 13.39
CA ASP A 135 4.22 -3.50 12.99
C ASP A 135 3.18 -4.25 13.81
N GLY A 136 2.28 -4.94 13.11
CA GLY A 136 1.17 -5.69 13.70
C GLY A 136 0.04 -4.83 14.29
N ILE A 137 0.17 -3.49 14.27
CA ILE A 137 -0.82 -2.56 14.82
C ILE A 137 -1.63 -1.91 13.72
N ASP A 138 -0.99 -1.24 12.76
CA ASP A 138 -1.65 -0.50 11.68
C ASP A 138 -1.13 -0.89 10.28
N GLY A 139 -0.25 -1.88 10.21
CA GLY A 139 0.31 -2.48 9.03
C GLY A 139 1.29 -3.57 9.41
N PHE A 140 2.07 -4.05 8.45
CA PHE A 140 3.05 -5.10 8.69
C PHE A 140 4.39 -4.79 8.03
N ILE A 141 5.47 -5.00 8.81
CA ILE A 141 6.86 -4.91 8.36
C ILE A 141 7.41 -6.34 8.33
N ILE A 142 7.75 -6.81 7.15
CA ILE A 142 8.21 -8.19 6.95
C ILE A 142 9.73 -8.16 6.73
N PRO A 143 10.51 -9.03 7.38
CA PRO A 143 11.95 -9.12 7.14
C PRO A 143 12.27 -9.22 5.64
N ASP A 144 13.28 -8.49 5.16
CA ASP A 144 13.57 -8.44 3.72
C ASP A 144 13.77 -9.84 3.15
N ASN A 145 13.19 -10.08 1.99
CA ASN A 145 13.17 -11.36 1.27
C ASN A 145 12.53 -12.55 2.00
N ASN A 146 11.86 -12.36 3.15
CA ASN A 146 11.07 -13.42 3.79
C ASN A 146 9.69 -13.53 3.10
N TYR A 147 9.68 -14.19 1.93
CA TYR A 147 8.48 -14.37 1.10
C TYR A 147 7.41 -15.21 1.81
N GLU A 148 7.82 -16.17 2.60
CA GLU A 148 6.97 -17.08 3.35
C GLU A 148 6.15 -16.29 4.39
N GLN A 149 6.80 -15.47 5.21
CA GLN A 149 6.13 -14.64 6.20
C GLN A 149 5.24 -13.58 5.54
N TYR A 150 5.66 -13.02 4.40
CA TYR A 150 4.84 -12.08 3.63
C TYR A 150 3.54 -12.76 3.14
N ALA A 151 3.67 -13.95 2.56
CA ALA A 151 2.53 -14.75 2.10
C ALA A 151 1.60 -15.14 3.25
N GLU A 152 2.14 -15.60 4.39
CA GLU A 152 1.38 -15.94 5.59
C GLU A 152 0.62 -14.72 6.14
N THR A 153 1.24 -13.54 6.15
CA THR A 153 0.59 -12.30 6.58
C THR A 153 -0.59 -11.95 5.69
N ILE A 154 -0.42 -12.07 4.36
CA ILE A 154 -1.53 -11.89 3.40
C ILE A 154 -2.66 -12.89 3.70
N LEU A 155 -2.35 -14.17 3.84
CA LEU A 155 -3.35 -15.20 4.11
C LEU A 155 -4.09 -14.94 5.42
N ARG A 156 -3.38 -14.61 6.49
CA ARG A 156 -3.96 -14.30 7.80
C ARG A 156 -4.94 -13.14 7.72
N LEU A 157 -4.59 -12.07 7.00
CA LEU A 157 -5.47 -10.91 6.80
C LEU A 157 -6.65 -11.24 5.88
N ALA A 158 -6.42 -12.02 4.83
CA ALA A 158 -7.46 -12.36 3.87
C ALA A 158 -8.53 -13.30 4.46
N GLN A 159 -8.14 -14.19 5.37
CA GLN A 159 -9.00 -15.21 5.98
C GLN A 159 -9.62 -14.78 7.31
N ASN A 160 -9.21 -13.65 7.89
CA ASN A 160 -9.71 -13.16 9.17
C ASN A 160 -10.24 -11.72 9.03
N ASP A 161 -11.53 -11.60 8.74
CA ASP A 161 -12.22 -10.31 8.54
C ASP A 161 -12.15 -9.43 9.80
N THR A 162 -12.28 -10.01 10.99
CA THR A 162 -12.22 -9.25 12.26
C THR A 162 -10.85 -8.63 12.43
N LEU A 163 -9.78 -9.42 12.33
CA LEU A 163 -8.40 -8.93 12.44
C LEU A 163 -8.15 -7.85 11.37
N ARG A 164 -8.53 -8.12 10.12
CA ARG A 164 -8.34 -7.18 9.02
C ARG A 164 -9.02 -5.84 9.30
N CYS A 165 -10.29 -5.85 9.71
CA CYS A 165 -11.01 -4.62 10.03
C CYS A 165 -10.36 -3.88 11.20
N GLN A 166 -9.93 -4.57 12.25
CA GLN A 166 -9.24 -3.94 13.38
C GLN A 166 -7.96 -3.21 12.96
N ILE A 167 -7.09 -3.86 12.16
CA ILE A 167 -5.86 -3.26 11.65
C ILE A 167 -6.19 -2.08 10.72
N ALA A 168 -7.13 -2.25 9.81
CA ALA A 168 -7.53 -1.21 8.86
C ALA A 168 -8.08 0.06 9.57
N TYR A 169 -8.88 -0.09 10.62
CA TYR A 169 -9.34 1.04 11.43
C TYR A 169 -8.18 1.74 12.17
N LYS A 170 -7.20 0.99 12.68
CA LYS A 170 -6.02 1.58 13.31
C LYS A 170 -5.17 2.33 12.27
N ALA A 171 -4.94 1.74 11.09
CA ALA A 171 -4.28 2.39 9.97
C ALA A 171 -4.96 3.72 9.60
N GLN A 172 -6.29 3.70 9.46
CA GLN A 172 -7.04 4.90 9.12
C GLN A 172 -6.92 6.02 10.18
N LYS A 173 -6.85 5.66 11.46
CA LYS A 173 -6.66 6.64 12.56
C LYS A 173 -5.27 7.29 12.52
N ARG A 174 -4.25 6.57 12.05
CA ARG A 174 -2.86 7.08 11.97
C ARG A 174 -2.65 8.11 10.87
N LYS A 175 -3.56 8.25 9.90
CA LYS A 175 -3.46 9.17 8.75
C LYS A 175 -3.05 10.60 9.14
N ASN A 176 -3.44 11.06 10.33
CA ASN A 176 -3.23 12.44 10.78
C ASN A 176 -1.76 12.77 11.02
N ARG A 177 -0.86 11.78 11.15
CA ARG A 177 0.57 12.02 11.45
C ARG A 177 1.28 12.86 10.37
N TYR A 178 0.84 12.72 9.11
CA TYR A 178 1.42 13.41 7.97
C TYR A 178 0.50 14.48 7.37
N ASP A 179 -0.59 14.81 8.06
CA ASP A 179 -1.49 15.88 7.61
C ASP A 179 -0.78 17.24 7.72
N ILE A 180 -1.11 18.13 6.80
CA ILE A 180 -0.54 19.49 6.77
C ILE A 180 -0.76 20.24 8.08
N GLU A 181 -1.85 19.95 8.78
CA GLU A 181 -2.18 20.53 10.09
C GLU A 181 -1.19 20.11 11.19
N GLN A 182 -0.56 18.93 11.05
CA GLN A 182 0.47 18.43 11.97
C GLN A 182 1.87 18.82 11.50
N VAL A 183 2.16 18.64 10.22
CA VAL A 183 3.49 18.84 9.65
C VAL A 183 3.77 20.32 9.35
N GLY A 184 2.75 21.09 8.98
CA GLY A 184 2.88 22.49 8.63
C GLY A 184 3.50 23.35 9.74
N PRO A 185 3.02 23.29 11.01
CA PRO A 185 3.62 24.03 12.12
C PRO A 185 5.10 23.71 12.35
N LEU A 186 5.52 22.44 12.19
CA LEU A 186 6.92 22.02 12.32
C LEU A 186 7.82 22.65 11.24
N TRP A 187 7.32 22.74 10.00
CA TRP A 187 8.02 23.43 8.93
C TRP A 187 8.12 24.93 9.19
N MET A 188 7.03 25.55 9.66
CA MET A 188 7.03 26.97 9.97
C MET A 188 8.02 27.31 11.11
N GLU A 189 8.09 26.46 12.15
CA GLU A 189 9.06 26.59 13.22
C GLU A 189 10.49 26.46 12.69
N THR A 190 10.75 25.45 11.87
CA THR A 190 12.05 25.24 11.23
C THR A 190 12.45 26.43 10.38
N PHE A 191 11.56 26.97 9.58
CA PHE A 191 11.83 28.14 8.75
C PHE A 191 12.12 29.39 9.58
N ARG A 192 11.39 29.61 10.68
CA ARG A 192 11.70 30.72 11.63
C ARG A 192 13.07 30.55 12.27
N LYS A 193 13.38 29.33 12.74
CA LYS A 193 14.70 29.05 13.38
C LYS A 193 15.87 29.30 12.45
N HIS A 194 15.68 29.10 11.15
CA HIS A 194 16.71 29.34 10.13
C HIS A 194 16.60 30.72 9.45
N GLY A 195 15.75 31.63 9.93
CA GLY A 195 15.58 32.96 9.38
C GLY A 195 15.00 33.04 7.97
N LEU A 196 14.35 31.99 7.51
CA LEU A 196 13.75 31.91 6.17
C LEU A 196 12.39 32.63 6.10
N ILE A 197 11.75 32.81 7.23
CA ILE A 197 10.47 33.56 7.38
C ILE A 197 10.51 34.34 8.70
N LYS A 198 9.67 35.40 8.77
CA LYS A 198 9.46 36.20 10.00
C LYS A 198 8.40 35.57 10.90
#